data_cf9030d8f02f1e69aa8fb46ee8be3c61
#
_entry.id   cf9030d8f02f1e69aa8fb46ee8be3c61
#
_cell.length_a   1.000
_cell.length_b   1.000
_cell.length_c   1.000
_cell.angle_alpha   90.00
_cell.angle_beta   90.00
_cell.angle_gamma   90.00
#
_symmetry.space_group_name_H-M   'P 1'
#
loop_
_entity.id
_entity.type
_entity.pdbx_description
1 polymer ?
#
loop_
_entity_poly.entity_id
_entity_poly.type
_entity_poly.pdbx_seq_one_letter_code
_entity_poly.pdbx_strand_id
1 'polypeptide(L)'
;MPDDTIPLAASLVLRPPLSDLRAYIHAADLFDALAVATGAAGPTFLRLSRISDEAVELRHDAPRPGDPDFCGLFGHAAPGRPLSGWLRRLPGEVVRARAPLMDAEVIPGAEFGMDGARVRRRPGCSVARTAVLLAVALLEELFPDDTWNLAEITAERGEETGADIGGEPVAVRIARQMSRFLVVEVTADERYWGRFTLAATPLRSGTV
;
A
#
# COMPACT_ATOMS: atom_id res chain seq x y z
N MET A 1 -16.32 24.04 -28.82
CA MET A 1 -16.02 23.32 -27.57
C MET A 1 -14.52 23.36 -27.43
N PRO A 2 -13.92 24.09 -26.50
CA PRO A 2 -12.50 23.99 -26.27
C PRO A 2 -12.19 22.61 -25.72
N ASP A 3 -11.21 21.98 -26.33
CA ASP A 3 -10.66 20.68 -25.93
C ASP A 3 -9.81 20.92 -24.68
N ASP A 4 -10.43 20.79 -23.48
CA ASP A 4 -9.73 20.87 -22.19
C ASP A 4 -8.89 19.59 -21.98
N THR A 5 -8.01 19.35 -22.93
CA THR A 5 -6.95 18.35 -22.74
C THR A 5 -5.96 18.93 -21.73
N ILE A 6 -6.18 18.65 -20.45
CA ILE A 6 -5.16 18.88 -19.41
C ILE A 6 -3.89 18.18 -19.91
N PRO A 7 -2.79 18.91 -20.12
CA PRO A 7 -1.57 18.28 -20.58
C PRO A 7 -1.08 17.30 -19.52
N LEU A 8 -1.09 16.03 -19.88
CA LEU A 8 -0.56 14.89 -19.08
C LEU A 8 0.98 14.95 -18.91
N ALA A 9 1.57 16.14 -18.94
CA ALA A 9 2.99 16.38 -19.14
C ALA A 9 3.79 16.76 -17.88
N ALA A 10 3.19 16.73 -16.71
CA ALA A 10 3.99 16.86 -15.49
C ALA A 10 4.18 15.47 -14.88
N SER A 11 5.39 14.94 -14.96
CA SER A 11 5.75 13.73 -14.20
C SER A 11 5.56 14.04 -12.71
N LEU A 12 4.72 13.25 -12.06
CA LEU A 12 4.44 13.40 -10.65
C LEU A 12 5.41 12.52 -9.88
N VAL A 13 6.21 13.14 -9.00
CA VAL A 13 7.20 12.42 -8.18
C VAL A 13 6.68 12.27 -6.77
N LEU A 14 6.57 11.03 -6.30
CA LEU A 14 6.18 10.68 -4.94
C LEU A 14 7.42 10.50 -4.08
N ARG A 15 7.40 11.07 -2.87
CA ARG A 15 8.45 10.96 -1.85
C ARG A 15 7.82 10.67 -0.48
N PRO A 16 7.09 9.55 -0.33
CA PRO A 16 6.52 9.23 0.97
C PRO A 16 7.65 9.03 1.98
N PRO A 17 7.48 9.47 3.24
CA PRO A 17 8.52 9.35 4.25
C PRO A 17 8.81 7.88 4.54
N LEU A 18 10.07 7.57 4.86
CA LEU A 18 10.46 6.27 5.38
C LEU A 18 10.03 6.16 6.85
N SER A 19 9.63 4.99 7.31
CA SER A 19 9.46 4.77 8.75
C SER A 19 10.83 4.76 9.46
N ASP A 20 10.88 5.15 10.73
CA ASP A 20 12.14 5.30 11.48
C ASP A 20 13.01 4.03 11.50
N LEU A 21 12.38 2.84 11.45
CA LEU A 21 13.08 1.56 11.52
C LEU A 21 13.25 0.88 10.14
N ARG A 22 12.71 1.43 9.07
CA ARG A 22 12.75 0.80 7.74
C ARG A 22 13.66 1.58 6.79
N ALA A 23 14.47 0.85 6.05
CA ALA A 23 15.35 1.40 5.02
C ALA A 23 14.67 1.47 3.64
N TYR A 24 13.34 1.42 3.58
CA TYR A 24 12.59 1.44 2.31
C TYR A 24 11.21 2.07 2.49
N ILE A 25 10.64 2.54 1.38
CA ILE A 25 9.28 3.10 1.34
C ILE A 25 8.27 1.96 1.59
N HIS A 26 7.41 2.15 2.57
CA HIS A 26 6.35 1.20 2.85
C HIS A 26 5.26 1.27 1.78
N ALA A 27 4.76 0.12 1.34
CA ALA A 27 3.79 0.07 0.24
C ALA A 27 2.47 0.81 0.55
N ALA A 28 2.02 0.79 1.81
CA ALA A 28 0.85 1.56 2.23
C ALA A 28 1.09 3.08 2.13
N ASP A 29 2.28 3.56 2.53
CA ASP A 29 2.62 4.98 2.43
C ASP A 29 2.71 5.44 0.97
N LEU A 30 3.20 4.56 0.08
CA LEU A 30 3.21 4.82 -1.36
C LEU A 30 1.80 4.82 -1.94
N PHE A 31 0.92 3.92 -1.47
CA PHE A 31 -0.49 3.88 -1.87
C PHE A 31 -1.22 5.16 -1.44
N ASP A 32 -1.03 5.60 -0.20
CA ASP A 32 -1.62 6.83 0.32
C ASP A 32 -1.11 8.06 -0.45
N ALA A 33 0.19 8.15 -0.70
CA ALA A 33 0.78 9.22 -1.50
C ALA A 33 0.24 9.24 -2.93
N LEU A 34 0.04 8.07 -3.54
CA LEU A 34 -0.59 7.92 -4.85
C LEU A 34 -2.04 8.42 -4.83
N ALA A 35 -2.83 8.00 -3.85
CA ALA A 35 -4.23 8.41 -3.73
C ALA A 35 -4.38 9.93 -3.57
N VAL A 36 -3.55 10.54 -2.72
CA VAL A 36 -3.51 12.01 -2.54
C VAL A 36 -3.09 12.70 -3.83
N ALA A 37 -2.02 12.26 -4.46
CA ALA A 37 -1.44 12.89 -5.63
C ALA A 37 -2.35 12.83 -6.87
N THR A 38 -3.15 11.78 -6.99
CA THR A 38 -4.09 11.59 -8.10
C THR A 38 -5.51 12.08 -7.79
N GLY A 39 -5.78 12.49 -6.56
CA GLY A 39 -7.12 12.87 -6.12
C GLY A 39 -8.10 11.69 -6.20
N ALA A 40 -7.62 10.48 -5.94
CA ALA A 40 -8.40 9.25 -6.12
C ALA A 40 -9.60 9.21 -5.15
N ALA A 41 -10.79 9.36 -5.70
CA ALA A 41 -12.06 9.24 -4.97
C ALA A 41 -12.77 7.90 -5.21
N GLY A 42 -12.16 6.99 -5.97
CA GLY A 42 -12.74 5.72 -6.40
C GLY A 42 -11.75 4.55 -6.35
N PRO A 43 -12.09 3.45 -7.03
CA PRO A 43 -11.24 2.28 -7.04
C PRO A 43 -9.80 2.58 -7.45
N THR A 44 -8.86 2.14 -6.63
CA THR A 44 -7.43 2.38 -6.80
C THR A 44 -6.66 1.08 -6.60
N PHE A 45 -5.66 0.82 -7.44
CA PHE A 45 -4.74 -0.29 -7.20
C PHE A 45 -3.28 0.15 -7.27
N LEU A 46 -2.45 -0.54 -6.54
CA LEU A 46 -1.01 -0.46 -6.54
C LEU A 46 -0.43 -1.86 -6.52
N ARG A 47 0.38 -2.23 -7.52
CA ARG A 47 1.15 -3.48 -7.54
C ARG A 47 2.63 -3.16 -7.57
N LEU A 48 3.37 -3.72 -6.63
CA LEU A 48 4.81 -3.53 -6.52
C LEU A 48 5.57 -4.78 -6.95
N SER A 49 6.62 -4.58 -7.74
CA SER A 49 7.60 -5.61 -8.11
C SER A 49 8.93 -5.44 -7.39
N ARG A 50 9.17 -4.25 -6.86
CA ARG A 50 10.37 -3.90 -6.09
C ARG A 50 10.00 -2.88 -5.01
N ILE A 51 10.76 -2.94 -3.92
CA ILE A 51 10.73 -1.99 -2.82
C ILE A 51 12.05 -1.22 -2.85
N SER A 52 12.01 0.09 -2.63
CA SER A 52 13.16 0.98 -2.69
C SER A 52 13.05 2.05 -1.61
N ASP A 53 14.17 2.66 -1.28
CA ASP A 53 14.26 3.89 -0.46
C ASP A 53 14.33 5.16 -1.34
N GLU A 54 14.27 5.01 -2.66
CA GLU A 54 14.36 6.09 -3.62
C GLU A 54 12.98 6.60 -4.02
N ALA A 55 12.89 7.88 -4.38
CA ALA A 55 11.68 8.50 -4.88
C ALA A 55 11.12 7.78 -6.12
N VAL A 56 9.82 7.87 -6.31
CA VAL A 56 9.10 7.17 -7.37
C VAL A 56 8.37 8.17 -8.26
N GLU A 57 8.59 8.09 -9.56
CA GLU A 57 7.91 8.86 -10.59
C GLU A 57 6.71 8.09 -11.15
N LEU A 58 5.56 8.74 -11.23
CA LEU A 58 4.38 8.20 -11.93
C LEU A 58 4.51 8.43 -13.44
N ARG A 59 4.39 7.34 -14.21
CA ARG A 59 4.49 7.35 -15.67
C ARG A 59 3.23 6.80 -16.29
N HIS A 60 2.77 7.43 -17.37
CA HIS A 60 1.57 7.02 -18.12
C HIS A 60 1.90 6.46 -19.52
N ASP A 61 3.14 6.58 -19.97
CA ASP A 61 3.67 5.91 -21.16
C ASP A 61 3.90 4.41 -20.88
N ALA A 62 4.09 3.62 -21.91
CA ALA A 62 4.39 2.20 -21.73
C ALA A 62 5.81 2.01 -21.16
N PRO A 63 5.99 1.16 -20.13
CA PRO A 63 7.33 0.83 -19.64
C PRO A 63 8.12 0.10 -20.73
N ARG A 64 9.42 0.37 -20.81
CA ARG A 64 10.30 -0.38 -21.70
C ARG A 64 10.48 -1.81 -21.15
N PRO A 65 10.43 -2.84 -22.00
CA PRO A 65 10.73 -4.19 -21.55
C PRO A 65 12.12 -4.26 -20.90
N GLY A 66 12.16 -4.80 -19.67
CA GLY A 66 13.41 -4.91 -18.92
C GLY A 66 13.94 -3.60 -18.33
N ASP A 67 13.12 -2.56 -18.23
CA ASP A 67 13.50 -1.29 -17.57
C ASP A 67 14.01 -1.57 -16.15
N PRO A 68 15.27 -1.28 -15.83
CA PRO A 68 15.86 -1.56 -14.52
C PRO A 68 15.23 -0.71 -13.41
N ASP A 69 14.60 0.40 -13.75
CA ASP A 69 13.98 1.32 -12.81
C ASP A 69 12.47 1.08 -12.66
N PHE A 70 11.89 0.11 -13.39
CA PHE A 70 10.51 -0.30 -13.19
C PHE A 70 10.34 -0.89 -11.79
N CYS A 71 9.39 -0.36 -11.01
CA CYS A 71 9.10 -0.85 -9.67
C CYS A 71 7.64 -1.21 -9.41
N GLY A 72 6.73 -0.92 -10.34
CA GLY A 72 5.34 -1.34 -10.15
C GLY A 72 4.37 -0.75 -11.16
N LEU A 73 3.10 -1.09 -10.95
CA LEU A 73 1.95 -0.61 -11.72
C LEU A 73 0.96 0.07 -10.78
N PHE A 74 0.25 1.05 -11.29
CA PHE A 74 -0.85 1.70 -10.58
C PHE A 74 -2.03 1.96 -11.49
N GLY A 75 -3.19 2.14 -10.88
CA GLY A 75 -4.36 2.65 -11.55
C GLY A 75 -5.39 3.18 -10.56
N HIS A 76 -6.20 4.12 -11.00
CA HIS A 76 -7.33 4.60 -10.22
C HIS A 76 -8.49 4.99 -11.14
N ALA A 77 -9.71 4.90 -10.62
CA ALA A 77 -10.87 5.43 -11.29
C ALA A 77 -11.03 6.91 -10.91
N ALA A 78 -10.84 7.80 -11.88
CA ALA A 78 -11.21 9.19 -11.77
C ALA A 78 -12.57 9.42 -12.47
N PRO A 79 -13.37 10.42 -12.03
CA PRO A 79 -14.58 10.80 -12.73
C PRO A 79 -14.26 11.13 -14.20
N GLY A 80 -14.85 10.36 -15.13
CA GLY A 80 -14.73 10.55 -16.56
C GLY A 80 -13.54 9.89 -17.25
N ARG A 81 -12.50 9.44 -16.54
CA ARG A 81 -11.36 8.75 -17.15
C ARG A 81 -10.58 7.90 -16.14
N PRO A 82 -10.51 6.59 -16.32
CA PRO A 82 -9.58 5.78 -15.53
C PRO A 82 -8.14 6.16 -15.90
N LEU A 83 -7.32 6.41 -14.88
CA LEU A 83 -5.89 6.62 -15.04
C LEU A 83 -5.16 5.34 -14.66
N SER A 84 -4.20 4.94 -15.47
CA SER A 84 -3.29 3.84 -15.17
C SER A 84 -1.91 4.14 -15.69
N GLY A 85 -0.92 3.51 -15.10
CA GLY A 85 0.45 3.71 -15.48
C GLY A 85 1.39 2.80 -14.71
N TRP A 86 2.65 3.19 -14.67
CA TRP A 86 3.69 2.46 -13.99
C TRP A 86 4.54 3.39 -13.12
N LEU A 87 5.22 2.77 -12.18
CA LEU A 87 6.08 3.42 -11.23
C LEU A 87 7.53 3.25 -11.66
N ARG A 88 8.24 4.37 -11.80
CA ARG A 88 9.66 4.41 -12.09
C ARG A 88 10.42 4.87 -10.86
N ARG A 89 11.38 4.09 -10.43
CA ARG A 89 12.36 4.51 -9.42
C ARG A 89 13.24 5.61 -9.99
N LEU A 90 13.59 6.60 -9.17
CA LEU A 90 14.52 7.66 -9.51
C LEU A 90 15.89 7.39 -8.86
N PRO A 91 16.83 6.75 -9.58
CA PRO A 91 18.12 6.38 -9.00
C PRO A 91 18.88 7.59 -8.46
N GLY A 92 19.33 7.46 -7.21
CA GLY A 92 20.06 8.52 -6.51
C GLY A 92 19.18 9.54 -5.76
N GLU A 93 17.86 9.53 -5.98
CA GLU A 93 16.92 10.38 -5.23
C GLU A 93 16.43 9.69 -3.95
N VAL A 94 17.33 9.40 -3.03
CA VAL A 94 17.00 8.75 -1.76
C VAL A 94 16.08 9.62 -0.91
N VAL A 95 14.97 9.03 -0.45
CA VAL A 95 14.04 9.69 0.47
C VAL A 95 14.66 9.75 1.86
N ARG A 96 14.85 10.97 2.37
CA ARG A 96 15.46 11.23 3.69
C ARG A 96 14.44 11.56 4.77
N ALA A 97 13.22 11.93 4.36
CA ALA A 97 12.15 12.22 5.30
C ALA A 97 11.82 10.97 6.11
N ARG A 98 11.63 11.11 7.42
CA ARG A 98 11.26 10.05 8.33
C ARG A 98 9.90 10.35 8.93
N ALA A 99 9.09 9.30 9.11
CA ALA A 99 7.85 9.35 9.85
C ALA A 99 7.96 8.43 11.07
N PRO A 100 7.32 8.78 12.19
CA PRO A 100 7.27 7.91 13.36
C PRO A 100 6.76 6.51 12.99
N LEU A 101 7.34 5.50 13.62
CA LEU A 101 6.87 4.13 13.49
C LEU A 101 5.53 4.00 14.22
N MET A 102 4.44 3.87 13.45
CA MET A 102 3.10 3.70 13.99
C MET A 102 2.79 2.24 14.34
N ASP A 103 3.67 1.29 13.97
CA ASP A 103 3.43 -0.15 14.10
C ASP A 103 3.17 -0.55 15.57
N ALA A 104 3.97 -0.05 16.50
CA ALA A 104 3.79 -0.30 17.92
C ALA A 104 2.49 0.29 18.52
N GLU A 105 1.83 1.15 17.78
CA GLU A 105 0.61 1.83 18.23
C GLU A 105 -0.68 1.23 17.65
N VAL A 106 -0.61 0.57 16.50
CA VAL A 106 -1.79 -0.07 15.87
C VAL A 106 -2.09 -1.41 16.52
N ILE A 107 -1.05 -2.23 16.73
CA ILE A 107 -1.17 -3.60 17.24
C ILE A 107 -1.72 -3.69 18.69
N PRO A 108 -1.36 -2.81 19.66
CA PRO A 108 -1.82 -2.92 21.05
C PRO A 108 -3.32 -2.67 21.27
N GLY A 109 -4.16 -2.84 20.39
CA GLY A 109 -5.61 -2.78 20.56
C GLY A 109 -6.29 -3.74 19.61
N ALA A 110 -5.49 -4.54 18.92
CA ALA A 110 -5.97 -5.49 17.95
C ALA A 110 -6.51 -6.75 18.62
N GLU A 111 -7.61 -7.24 18.09
CA GLU A 111 -8.20 -8.53 18.44
C GLU A 111 -7.91 -9.49 17.30
N PHE A 112 -7.21 -10.61 17.62
CA PHE A 112 -6.83 -11.64 16.67
C PHE A 112 -7.78 -12.83 16.77
N GLY A 113 -8.17 -13.38 15.61
CA GLY A 113 -8.95 -14.60 15.45
C GLY A 113 -8.18 -15.61 14.59
N MET A 114 -8.82 -16.74 14.26
CA MET A 114 -8.18 -17.84 13.54
C MET A 114 -7.81 -17.50 12.09
N ASP A 115 -8.53 -16.60 11.44
CA ASP A 115 -8.36 -16.23 10.03
C ASP A 115 -8.44 -14.73 9.80
N GLY A 116 -8.50 -13.92 10.86
CA GLY A 116 -8.65 -12.48 10.76
C GLY A 116 -8.26 -11.75 12.02
N ALA A 117 -8.15 -10.44 11.90
CA ALA A 117 -7.90 -9.53 13.01
C ALA A 117 -8.68 -8.23 12.82
N ARG A 118 -8.92 -7.51 13.90
CA ARG A 118 -9.57 -6.21 13.87
C ARG A 118 -8.98 -5.23 14.88
N VAL A 119 -9.06 -3.95 14.56
CA VAL A 119 -8.60 -2.86 15.42
C VAL A 119 -9.39 -1.59 15.14
N ARG A 120 -9.48 -0.68 16.11
CA ARG A 120 -9.97 0.68 15.85
C ARG A 120 -8.87 1.51 15.21
N ARG A 121 -9.17 2.12 14.06
CA ARG A 121 -8.24 2.99 13.35
C ARG A 121 -7.90 4.21 14.21
N ARG A 122 -6.64 4.57 14.27
CA ARG A 122 -6.19 5.78 14.97
C ARG A 122 -6.31 7.00 14.08
N PRO A 123 -6.57 8.19 14.65
CA PRO A 123 -6.47 9.45 13.92
C PRO A 123 -5.09 9.59 13.28
N GLY A 124 -5.05 10.11 12.06
CA GLY A 124 -3.80 10.29 11.29
C GLY A 124 -3.23 9.02 10.64
N CYS A 125 -3.85 7.85 10.84
CA CYS A 125 -3.48 6.62 10.17
C CYS A 125 -4.51 6.27 9.08
N SER A 126 -4.08 5.97 7.87
CA SER A 126 -4.98 5.56 6.79
C SER A 126 -5.56 4.16 7.02
N VAL A 127 -6.64 3.83 6.32
CA VAL A 127 -7.19 2.46 6.29
C VAL A 127 -6.15 1.50 5.72
N ALA A 128 -5.50 1.89 4.60
CA ALA A 128 -4.47 1.07 3.96
C ALA A 128 -3.34 0.75 4.94
N ARG A 129 -2.79 1.75 5.62
CA ARG A 129 -1.70 1.57 6.58
C ARG A 129 -2.12 0.72 7.77
N THR A 130 -3.28 1.02 8.38
CA THR A 130 -3.81 0.25 9.51
C THR A 130 -4.01 -1.22 9.13
N ALA A 131 -4.64 -1.48 7.98
CA ALA A 131 -4.93 -2.83 7.54
C ALA A 131 -3.66 -3.62 7.15
N VAL A 132 -2.65 -2.97 6.53
CA VAL A 132 -1.37 -3.65 6.23
C VAL A 132 -0.65 -4.06 7.50
N LEU A 133 -0.57 -3.17 8.50
CA LEU A 133 0.07 -3.48 9.78
C LEU A 133 -0.66 -4.62 10.50
N LEU A 134 -1.99 -4.57 10.51
CA LEU A 134 -2.82 -5.60 11.11
C LEU A 134 -2.68 -6.96 10.39
N ALA A 135 -2.64 -6.95 9.05
CA ALA A 135 -2.44 -8.15 8.25
C ALA A 135 -1.07 -8.78 8.49
N VAL A 136 -0.01 -7.96 8.52
CA VAL A 136 1.35 -8.47 8.79
C VAL A 136 1.43 -9.08 10.18
N ALA A 137 0.89 -8.42 11.21
CA ALA A 137 0.87 -8.96 12.57
C ALA A 137 0.09 -10.28 12.69
N LEU A 138 -1.07 -10.38 12.02
CA LEU A 138 -1.83 -11.62 11.95
C LEU A 138 -1.03 -12.75 11.28
N LEU A 139 -0.32 -12.43 10.20
CA LEU A 139 0.46 -13.43 9.45
C LEU A 139 1.73 -13.86 10.19
N GLU A 140 2.37 -12.96 10.93
CA GLU A 140 3.49 -13.29 11.81
C GLU A 140 3.07 -14.26 12.94
N GLU A 141 1.83 -14.10 13.44
CA GLU A 141 1.28 -15.03 14.44
C GLU A 141 0.93 -16.41 13.85
N LEU A 142 0.32 -16.43 12.66
CA LEU A 142 -0.13 -17.67 12.00
C LEU A 142 0.98 -18.42 11.27
N PHE A 143 1.99 -17.71 10.77
CA PHE A 143 3.08 -18.23 9.93
C PHE A 143 4.43 -17.64 10.37
N PRO A 144 4.92 -18.00 11.56
CA PRO A 144 6.10 -17.37 12.17
C PRO A 144 7.42 -17.64 11.41
N ASP A 145 7.45 -18.64 10.54
CA ASP A 145 8.63 -19.02 9.75
C ASP A 145 8.73 -18.26 8.42
N ASP A 146 7.75 -17.42 8.10
CA ASP A 146 7.69 -16.67 6.86
C ASP A 146 7.79 -15.16 7.10
N THR A 147 8.44 -14.46 6.17
CA THR A 147 8.36 -12.99 6.08
C THR A 147 7.37 -12.61 5.00
N TRP A 148 6.42 -11.74 5.34
CA TRP A 148 5.36 -11.35 4.44
C TRP A 148 5.62 -9.96 3.84
N ASN A 149 5.57 -9.86 2.52
CA ASN A 149 5.76 -8.63 1.79
C ASN A 149 4.49 -8.31 0.99
N LEU A 150 4.06 -7.07 1.05
CA LEU A 150 2.91 -6.61 0.30
C LEU A 150 3.25 -6.49 -1.19
N ALA A 151 2.57 -7.27 -2.03
CA ALA A 151 2.74 -7.29 -3.47
C ALA A 151 1.71 -6.41 -4.19
N GLU A 152 0.47 -6.37 -3.69
CA GLU A 152 -0.61 -5.60 -4.32
C GLU A 152 -1.60 -5.09 -3.27
N ILE A 153 -2.07 -3.86 -3.48
CA ILE A 153 -3.21 -3.26 -2.80
C ILE A 153 -4.27 -2.95 -3.85
N THR A 154 -5.51 -3.33 -3.61
CA THR A 154 -6.67 -2.87 -4.38
C THR A 154 -7.70 -2.32 -3.40
N ALA A 155 -8.02 -1.05 -3.51
CA ALA A 155 -9.12 -0.41 -2.79
C ALA A 155 -10.29 -0.17 -3.75
N GLU A 156 -11.50 -0.50 -3.36
CA GLU A 156 -12.71 -0.19 -4.13
C GLU A 156 -13.31 1.17 -3.78
N ARG A 157 -12.88 1.71 -2.66
CA ARG A 157 -13.27 3.05 -2.21
C ARG A 157 -12.01 3.89 -2.07
N GLY A 158 -12.11 5.15 -2.52
CA GLY A 158 -11.14 6.15 -2.11
C GLY A 158 -11.20 6.34 -0.59
N GLU A 159 -10.10 6.71 0.01
CA GLU A 159 -10.15 7.21 1.38
C GLU A 159 -11.02 8.48 1.38
N GLU A 160 -12.07 8.50 2.18
CA GLU A 160 -12.71 9.75 2.50
C GLU A 160 -11.63 10.64 3.10
N THR A 161 -11.39 11.79 2.46
CA THR A 161 -10.42 12.80 2.87
C THR A 161 -10.81 13.43 4.20
N GLY A 162 -10.72 12.67 5.24
CA GLY A 162 -10.99 12.98 6.62
C GLY A 162 -10.07 12.16 7.51
N ALA A 163 -8.76 12.13 7.14
CA ALA A 163 -7.73 11.36 7.86
C ALA A 163 -7.66 11.66 9.38
N ASP A 164 -8.27 12.76 9.80
CA ASP A 164 -8.35 13.14 11.21
C ASP A 164 -9.49 12.44 11.98
N ILE A 165 -10.42 11.78 11.29
CA ILE A 165 -11.52 11.04 11.92
C ILE A 165 -11.09 9.60 12.08
N GLY A 166 -10.43 9.29 13.18
CA GLY A 166 -10.16 7.91 13.59
C GLY A 166 -11.33 7.34 14.39
N GLY A 167 -11.24 6.06 14.72
CA GLY A 167 -12.18 5.39 15.61
C GLY A 167 -13.06 4.35 14.93
N GLU A 168 -13.18 4.35 13.59
CA GLU A 168 -13.86 3.29 12.88
C GLU A 168 -13.08 1.97 12.98
N PRO A 169 -13.77 0.84 13.05
CA PRO A 169 -13.15 -0.47 13.04
C PRO A 169 -12.55 -0.76 11.65
N VAL A 170 -11.30 -1.21 11.62
CA VAL A 170 -10.66 -1.82 10.45
C VAL A 170 -10.46 -3.28 10.77
N ALA A 171 -10.90 -4.14 9.87
CA ALA A 171 -10.67 -5.58 10.00
C ALA A 171 -10.04 -6.16 8.74
N VAL A 172 -9.24 -7.19 8.95
CA VAL A 172 -8.60 -7.98 7.89
C VAL A 172 -9.00 -9.44 8.05
N ARG A 173 -9.18 -10.14 6.94
CA ARG A 173 -9.49 -11.57 6.92
C ARG A 173 -8.75 -12.26 5.78
N ILE A 174 -8.16 -13.40 6.07
CA ILE A 174 -7.55 -14.27 5.05
C ILE A 174 -8.69 -14.85 4.20
N ALA A 175 -8.79 -14.39 2.96
CA ALA A 175 -9.82 -14.85 2.03
C ALA A 175 -9.34 -16.04 1.18
N ARG A 176 -8.04 -16.10 0.87
CA ARG A 176 -7.49 -17.15 0.02
C ARG A 176 -5.99 -17.32 0.26
N GLN A 177 -5.57 -18.58 0.28
CA GLN A 177 -4.16 -18.97 0.26
C GLN A 177 -3.81 -19.68 -1.06
N MET A 178 -2.73 -19.27 -1.69
CA MET A 178 -2.26 -19.79 -2.98
C MET A 178 -0.74 -19.96 -2.95
N SER A 179 -0.26 -21.14 -2.56
CA SER A 179 1.19 -21.39 -2.44
C SER A 179 1.89 -20.34 -1.57
N ARG A 180 2.64 -19.43 -2.18
CA ARG A 180 3.38 -18.35 -1.50
C ARG A 180 2.62 -17.01 -1.44
N PHE A 181 1.37 -16.99 -1.84
CA PHE A 181 0.55 -15.78 -1.83
C PHE A 181 -0.65 -15.96 -0.91
N LEU A 182 -0.96 -14.90 -0.19
CA LEU A 182 -2.20 -14.77 0.57
C LEU A 182 -2.97 -13.57 0.05
N VAL A 183 -4.28 -13.76 -0.10
CA VAL A 183 -5.22 -12.68 -0.34
C VAL A 183 -5.93 -12.38 0.95
N VAL A 184 -5.84 -11.15 1.39
CA VAL A 184 -6.47 -10.63 2.61
C VAL A 184 -7.51 -9.61 2.19
N GLU A 185 -8.75 -9.83 2.60
CA GLU A 185 -9.83 -8.85 2.47
C GLU A 185 -9.77 -7.84 3.62
N VAL A 186 -10.10 -6.61 3.30
CA VAL A 186 -10.11 -5.49 4.23
C VAL A 186 -11.52 -4.90 4.30
N THR A 187 -12.01 -4.69 5.52
CA THR A 187 -13.22 -3.91 5.78
C THR A 187 -12.88 -2.70 6.65
N ALA A 188 -13.56 -1.59 6.39
CA ALA A 188 -13.52 -0.40 7.22
C ALA A 188 -14.95 0.03 7.50
N ASP A 189 -15.27 0.29 8.77
CA ASP A 189 -16.62 0.58 9.21
C ASP A 189 -17.64 -0.48 8.74
N GLU A 190 -17.27 -1.78 8.92
CA GLU A 190 -18.04 -2.96 8.53
C GLU A 190 -18.37 -3.07 7.03
N ARG A 191 -17.76 -2.22 6.20
CA ARG A 191 -17.97 -2.22 4.76
C ARG A 191 -16.70 -2.69 4.06
N TYR A 192 -16.86 -3.45 2.98
CA TYR A 192 -15.73 -3.86 2.15
C TYR A 192 -14.98 -2.62 1.64
N TRP A 193 -13.69 -2.56 1.96
CA TRP A 193 -12.79 -1.49 1.51
C TRP A 193 -11.93 -1.93 0.34
N GLY A 194 -11.42 -3.16 0.40
CA GLY A 194 -10.54 -3.66 -0.64
C GLY A 194 -9.85 -4.96 -0.25
N ARG A 195 -8.72 -5.22 -0.89
CA ARG A 195 -7.92 -6.42 -0.64
C ARG A 195 -6.43 -6.17 -0.80
N PHE A 196 -5.64 -7.01 -0.14
CA PHE A 196 -4.20 -7.09 -0.28
C PHE A 196 -3.80 -8.45 -0.82
N THR A 197 -2.74 -8.47 -1.64
CA THR A 197 -2.00 -9.69 -1.95
C THR A 197 -0.65 -9.59 -1.27
N LEU A 198 -0.35 -10.53 -0.37
CA LEU A 198 0.94 -10.64 0.30
C LEU A 198 1.69 -11.84 -0.25
N ALA A 199 3.01 -11.70 -0.38
CA ALA A 199 3.91 -12.75 -0.84
C ALA A 199 4.82 -13.19 0.30
N ALA A 200 4.88 -14.50 0.56
CA ALA A 200 5.77 -15.07 1.54
C ALA A 200 7.19 -15.20 0.99
N THR A 201 8.16 -14.82 1.80
CA THR A 201 9.57 -15.13 1.61
C THR A 201 10.01 -15.97 2.82
N PRO A 202 10.45 -17.22 2.63
CA PRO A 202 10.94 -18.03 3.74
C PRO A 202 12.07 -17.32 4.46
N LEU A 203 12.02 -17.28 5.78
CA LEU A 203 13.17 -16.86 6.59
C LEU A 203 14.32 -17.81 6.20
N ARG A 204 15.39 -17.26 5.66
CA ARG A 204 16.60 -18.05 5.41
C ARG A 204 17.06 -18.58 6.75
N SER A 205 16.92 -19.89 6.95
CA SER A 205 17.55 -20.58 8.06
C SER A 205 19.03 -20.24 7.98
N GLY A 206 19.47 -19.35 8.86
CA GLY A 206 20.90 -19.01 8.95
C GLY A 206 21.64 -20.29 9.22
N THR A 207 22.48 -20.71 8.28
CA THR A 207 23.48 -21.75 8.54
C THR A 207 24.40 -21.16 9.60
N VAL A 208 24.22 -21.64 10.83
CA VAL A 208 25.15 -21.41 11.94
C VAL A 208 26.45 -22.12 11.65
#